data_6d15efdcc1892f749231451d718b974e
#
_entry.id   6d15efdcc1892f749231451d718b974e
#
_cell.length_a   1.000
_cell.length_b   1.000
_cell.length_c   1.000
_cell.angle_alpha   90.00
_cell.angle_beta   90.00
_cell.angle_gamma   90.00
#
_symmetry.space_group_name_H-M   'P 1'
#
loop_
_entity.id
_entity.type
_entity.pdbx_description
1 polymer ?
#
loop_
_entity_poly.entity_id
_entity_poly.type
_entity_poly.pdbx_seq_one_letter_code
_entity_poly.pdbx_strand_id
1 'polypeptide(L)'
;MENIEEPSPLRITPTVRALSSALRGKRENVPESSRRDGDRIFPDPEKLWFKESSSKNLRNRDFLSPSTMLNTLYADGQVPPPVMSRVLSLRGSGVLPVAGGEVIGEGLRVRVDRPAAFKAVLAGGATEYLKPSSQRQSCVVLNCPALHPKPNTPAPETLTLGQLRTVLLADHMGALLRGQGFAVSYCPTLPQDSDISTFLQALGIDWPTAPASWTNDEREEKIQEALENCPYKERETERGRRTSGGGGRKAEEGENEGALRVNLKRVFQEVGLLGYDPSLGTCTVQRDSVAHLAQLDLATADCTVAMATALHVTSCQDEFRQQQIAMLWRASGATHTQRHLVCGPVKTPGSHLTAAQYLQLRREQMKEASEMKYGDQVEGQTWDDIIRVMTSATVRFELLSTVHTSPVTLDVQREGGVSTKGPRGGVFVMYNCARLHTLFDSYERGVEKGLYPEIPEGSQLDFSSLKEEGEWLLLFNYLIPFSELLDQSGQVLDGEGGGARVNIKTEQICKFLVSLSKDFSSYYNRVHVLGEPLPHLFNQMFCRLYLLRALRELYHSALDTLNLPPIRQL
;
A
#
# COMPACT_ATOMS: atom_id res chain seq x y z
N MET A 1 -40.85 -12.11 -3.37
CA MET A 1 -39.86 -11.03 -3.15
C MET A 1 -38.68 -11.44 -3.99
N GLU A 2 -38.56 -10.89 -5.18
CA GLU A 2 -37.37 -11.05 -6.01
C GLU A 2 -36.22 -10.36 -5.25
N ASN A 3 -35.16 -11.12 -4.98
CA ASN A 3 -33.89 -10.56 -4.52
C ASN A 3 -33.41 -9.62 -5.63
N ILE A 4 -33.62 -8.32 -5.47
CA ILE A 4 -32.91 -7.31 -6.26
C ILE A 4 -31.49 -7.38 -5.78
N GLU A 5 -30.64 -8.16 -6.49
CA GLU A 5 -29.19 -8.11 -6.30
C GLU A 5 -28.77 -6.65 -6.52
N GLU A 6 -28.20 -6.03 -5.50
CA GLU A 6 -27.60 -4.71 -5.66
C GLU A 6 -26.56 -4.77 -6.79
N PRO A 7 -26.58 -3.83 -7.73
CA PRO A 7 -25.68 -3.87 -8.87
C PRO A 7 -24.23 -3.77 -8.37
N SER A 8 -23.43 -4.80 -8.64
CA SER A 8 -22.01 -4.82 -8.28
C SER A 8 -21.27 -3.60 -8.86
N PRO A 9 -20.35 -2.99 -8.11
CA PRO A 9 -19.63 -1.81 -8.55
C PRO A 9 -18.81 -2.08 -9.81
N LEU A 10 -18.78 -1.12 -10.73
CA LEU A 10 -18.02 -1.19 -11.97
C LEU A 10 -16.51 -1.34 -11.67
N ARG A 11 -15.84 -2.25 -12.37
CA ARG A 11 -14.41 -2.57 -12.14
C ARG A 11 -13.64 -2.68 -13.46
N ILE A 12 -12.36 -2.28 -13.44
CA ILE A 12 -11.48 -2.36 -14.62
C ILE A 12 -11.14 -3.82 -14.95
N THR A 13 -10.66 -4.59 -13.96
CA THR A 13 -10.24 -5.98 -14.16
C THR A 13 -11.35 -6.90 -14.65
N PRO A 14 -12.56 -6.92 -14.05
CA PRO A 14 -13.69 -7.66 -14.61
C PRO A 14 -14.07 -7.24 -16.02
N THR A 15 -14.02 -5.95 -16.34
CA THR A 15 -14.29 -5.43 -17.69
C THR A 15 -13.27 -5.95 -18.70
N VAL A 16 -11.97 -5.88 -18.39
CA VAL A 16 -10.91 -6.41 -19.26
C VAL A 16 -11.04 -7.92 -19.47
N ARG A 17 -11.38 -8.68 -18.43
CA ARG A 17 -11.66 -10.13 -18.54
C ARG A 17 -12.86 -10.41 -19.40
N ALA A 18 -13.96 -9.68 -19.21
CA ALA A 18 -15.19 -9.84 -19.99
C ALA A 18 -14.96 -9.48 -21.47
N LEU A 19 -14.28 -8.37 -21.78
CA LEU A 19 -13.88 -8.00 -23.12
C LEU A 19 -12.97 -9.07 -23.75
N SER A 20 -12.00 -9.60 -23.02
CA SER A 20 -11.11 -10.66 -23.49
C SER A 20 -11.85 -11.96 -23.77
N SER A 21 -12.82 -12.31 -22.95
CA SER A 21 -13.69 -13.48 -23.16
C SER A 21 -14.61 -13.29 -24.37
N ALA A 22 -15.21 -12.12 -24.53
CA ALA A 22 -16.06 -11.79 -25.69
C ALA A 22 -15.26 -11.85 -27.00
N LEU A 23 -14.00 -11.37 -26.98
CA LEU A 23 -13.11 -11.41 -28.14
C LEU A 23 -12.75 -12.84 -28.56
N ARG A 24 -12.47 -13.74 -27.61
CA ARG A 24 -12.16 -15.15 -27.90
C ARG A 24 -13.32 -15.97 -28.45
N GLY A 25 -14.55 -15.60 -28.09
CA GLY A 25 -15.75 -16.38 -28.41
C GLY A 25 -15.96 -17.59 -27.49
N LYS A 26 -17.22 -18.10 -27.41
CA LYS A 26 -17.49 -19.39 -26.78
C LYS A 26 -16.81 -20.50 -27.62
N ARG A 27 -16.12 -21.42 -26.96
CA ARG A 27 -15.79 -22.71 -27.58
C ARG A 27 -17.11 -23.37 -27.99
N GLU A 28 -17.46 -23.39 -29.27
CA GLU A 28 -18.36 -24.41 -29.76
C GLU A 28 -17.63 -25.73 -29.57
N ASN A 29 -18.33 -26.71 -28.98
CA ASN A 29 -17.85 -28.07 -28.79
C ASN A 29 -17.43 -28.65 -30.16
N VAL A 30 -16.18 -28.50 -30.54
CA VAL A 30 -15.62 -29.22 -31.64
C VAL A 30 -15.35 -30.64 -31.14
N PRO A 31 -15.97 -31.68 -31.74
CA PRO A 31 -15.76 -33.06 -31.33
C PRO A 31 -14.28 -33.39 -31.35
N GLU A 32 -13.81 -34.15 -30.37
CA GLU A 32 -12.39 -34.57 -30.21
C GLU A 32 -11.82 -35.32 -31.43
N SER A 33 -12.68 -35.82 -32.32
CA SER A 33 -12.31 -36.56 -33.53
C SER A 33 -11.72 -35.73 -34.68
N SER A 34 -11.66 -34.38 -34.54
CA SER A 34 -11.13 -33.49 -35.60
C SER A 34 -9.77 -32.86 -35.23
N ARG A 35 -9.08 -33.37 -34.24
CA ARG A 35 -7.72 -32.92 -33.89
C ARG A 35 -6.72 -33.46 -34.91
N ARG A 36 -6.39 -32.64 -35.91
CA ARG A 36 -5.15 -32.84 -36.69
C ARG A 36 -3.99 -32.25 -35.89
N ASP A 37 -3.00 -33.09 -35.57
CA ASP A 37 -1.70 -32.71 -35.04
C ASP A 37 -1.05 -31.68 -35.96
N GLY A 38 -0.76 -30.49 -35.43
CA GLY A 38 -0.04 -29.44 -36.13
C GLY A 38 -0.25 -28.08 -35.48
N ASP A 39 0.61 -27.69 -34.55
CA ASP A 39 0.97 -26.32 -34.10
C ASP A 39 -0.10 -25.22 -34.14
N ARG A 40 -1.19 -25.35 -33.41
CA ARG A 40 -1.93 -24.22 -32.91
C ARG A 40 -1.74 -24.16 -31.40
N ILE A 41 -0.83 -23.27 -30.96
CA ILE A 41 -0.72 -22.85 -29.56
C ILE A 41 -2.09 -22.28 -29.17
N PHE A 42 -2.88 -23.07 -28.44
CA PHE A 42 -4.15 -22.56 -27.89
C PHE A 42 -3.79 -21.46 -26.87
N PRO A 43 -4.32 -20.25 -27.05
CA PRO A 43 -4.03 -19.17 -26.11
C PRO A 43 -4.52 -19.54 -24.71
N ASP A 44 -3.63 -19.35 -23.73
CA ASP A 44 -3.89 -19.52 -22.32
C ASP A 44 -5.26 -18.91 -21.94
N PRO A 45 -6.16 -19.66 -21.30
CA PRO A 45 -7.48 -19.16 -20.90
C PRO A 45 -7.40 -17.95 -19.97
N GLU A 46 -6.30 -17.77 -19.24
CA GLU A 46 -6.07 -16.63 -18.34
C GLU A 46 -5.47 -15.40 -19.03
N LYS A 47 -5.02 -15.53 -20.28
CA LYS A 47 -4.40 -14.42 -21.00
C LYS A 47 -5.41 -13.30 -21.27
N LEU A 48 -5.09 -12.10 -20.78
CA LEU A 48 -5.85 -10.89 -21.06
C LEU A 48 -5.50 -10.33 -22.45
N TRP A 49 -6.52 -10.06 -23.25
CA TRP A 49 -6.40 -9.58 -24.64
C TRP A 49 -6.65 -8.08 -24.78
N PHE A 50 -7.10 -7.44 -23.72
CA PHE A 50 -7.31 -6.02 -23.63
C PHE A 50 -6.46 -5.41 -22.52
N LYS A 51 -6.15 -4.14 -22.67
CA LYS A 51 -5.57 -3.29 -21.63
C LYS A 51 -6.33 -1.96 -21.57
N GLU A 52 -6.40 -1.39 -20.38
CA GLU A 52 -6.94 -0.06 -20.15
C GLU A 52 -6.02 1.01 -20.75
N SER A 53 -6.60 2.16 -21.07
CA SER A 53 -5.88 3.31 -21.60
C SER A 53 -5.41 4.23 -20.48
N SER A 54 -4.16 4.66 -20.57
CA SER A 54 -3.64 5.76 -19.74
C SER A 54 -4.18 7.12 -20.20
N SER A 55 -4.01 8.14 -19.37
CA SER A 55 -4.46 9.52 -19.60
C SER A 55 -4.22 10.05 -21.01
N LYS A 56 -3.07 9.74 -21.62
CA LYS A 56 -2.71 10.19 -22.98
C LYS A 56 -3.62 9.66 -24.09
N ASN A 57 -4.29 8.56 -23.88
CA ASN A 57 -5.05 7.83 -24.90
C ASN A 57 -6.57 7.87 -24.67
N LEU A 58 -7.04 8.36 -23.52
CA LEU A 58 -8.47 8.35 -23.15
C LEU A 58 -9.35 9.13 -24.14
N ARG A 59 -8.83 10.14 -24.81
CA ARG A 59 -9.56 10.88 -25.85
C ARG A 59 -10.02 9.97 -26.98
N ASN A 60 -9.22 8.95 -27.31
CA ASN A 60 -9.45 8.11 -28.49
C ASN A 60 -10.06 6.75 -28.14
N ARG A 61 -9.79 6.22 -26.97
CA ARG A 61 -10.20 4.89 -26.53
C ARG A 61 -10.12 4.73 -25.02
N ASP A 62 -10.92 3.87 -24.46
CA ASP A 62 -10.85 3.48 -23.04
C ASP A 62 -10.12 2.13 -22.88
N PHE A 63 -10.34 1.19 -23.81
CA PHE A 63 -9.60 -0.07 -23.88
C PHE A 63 -9.01 -0.32 -25.26
N LEU A 64 -7.92 -1.10 -25.30
CA LEU A 64 -7.25 -1.50 -26.53
C LEU A 64 -6.88 -2.99 -26.49
N SER A 65 -7.29 -3.73 -27.52
CA SER A 65 -6.64 -5.00 -27.89
C SER A 65 -5.65 -4.73 -29.02
N PRO A 66 -4.32 -4.83 -28.77
CA PRO A 66 -3.30 -4.52 -29.78
C PRO A 66 -3.41 -5.39 -31.03
N SER A 67 -3.05 -4.84 -32.20
CA SER A 67 -3.04 -5.59 -33.48
C SER A 67 -2.22 -6.87 -33.41
N THR A 68 -1.10 -6.86 -32.70
CA THR A 68 -0.26 -8.08 -32.48
C THR A 68 -1.03 -9.18 -31.76
N MET A 69 -1.94 -8.82 -30.85
CA MET A 69 -2.80 -9.80 -30.17
C MET A 69 -3.95 -10.26 -31.07
N LEU A 70 -4.54 -9.36 -31.86
CA LEU A 70 -5.58 -9.73 -32.83
C LEU A 70 -5.06 -10.71 -33.88
N ASN A 71 -3.85 -10.50 -34.40
CA ASN A 71 -3.19 -11.40 -35.34
C ASN A 71 -2.92 -12.80 -34.78
N THR A 72 -2.85 -12.93 -33.46
CA THR A 72 -2.73 -14.25 -32.80
C THR A 72 -4.08 -14.99 -32.76
N LEU A 73 -5.20 -14.23 -32.67
CA LEU A 73 -6.55 -14.80 -32.62
C LEU A 73 -7.15 -15.01 -34.02
N TYR A 74 -6.84 -14.12 -34.95
CA TYR A 74 -7.43 -14.06 -36.30
C TYR A 74 -6.31 -13.92 -37.34
N ALA A 75 -6.32 -14.79 -38.33
CA ALA A 75 -5.22 -14.92 -39.30
C ALA A 75 -4.92 -13.62 -40.09
N ASP A 76 -5.92 -12.79 -40.30
CA ASP A 76 -5.84 -11.50 -40.98
C ASP A 76 -5.93 -10.29 -40.04
N GLY A 77 -5.94 -10.53 -38.72
CA GLY A 77 -6.15 -9.49 -37.70
C GLY A 77 -7.56 -8.87 -37.72
N GLN A 78 -8.46 -9.37 -38.57
CA GLN A 78 -9.84 -8.89 -38.69
C GLN A 78 -10.73 -9.56 -37.64
N VAL A 79 -11.44 -8.76 -36.85
CA VAL A 79 -12.39 -9.28 -35.86
C VAL A 79 -13.70 -9.63 -36.58
N PRO A 80 -14.16 -10.89 -36.53
CA PRO A 80 -15.39 -11.28 -37.22
C PRO A 80 -16.60 -10.50 -36.71
N PRO A 81 -17.59 -10.15 -37.57
CA PRO A 81 -18.76 -9.37 -37.18
C PRO A 81 -19.54 -9.92 -35.96
N PRO A 82 -19.74 -11.25 -35.81
CA PRO A 82 -20.40 -11.79 -34.62
C PRO A 82 -19.61 -11.58 -33.32
N VAL A 83 -18.27 -11.59 -33.41
CA VAL A 83 -17.40 -11.32 -32.27
C VAL A 83 -17.44 -9.85 -31.91
N MET A 84 -17.35 -8.97 -32.92
CA MET A 84 -17.51 -7.53 -32.73
C MET A 84 -18.84 -7.21 -32.07
N SER A 85 -19.95 -7.78 -32.56
CA SER A 85 -21.27 -7.61 -31.95
C SER A 85 -21.30 -8.01 -30.47
N ARG A 86 -20.66 -9.14 -30.09
CA ARG A 86 -20.53 -9.55 -28.68
C ARG A 86 -19.74 -8.56 -27.84
N VAL A 87 -18.62 -8.05 -28.36
CA VAL A 87 -17.82 -7.03 -27.65
C VAL A 87 -18.62 -5.75 -27.45
N LEU A 88 -19.34 -5.29 -28.47
CA LEU A 88 -20.13 -4.06 -28.41
C LEU A 88 -21.39 -4.17 -27.54
N SER A 89 -21.98 -5.37 -27.47
CA SER A 89 -23.14 -5.63 -26.63
C SER A 89 -22.80 -6.01 -25.19
N LEU A 90 -21.51 -5.94 -24.81
CA LEU A 90 -21.07 -6.36 -23.50
C LEU A 90 -21.76 -5.55 -22.40
N ARG A 91 -22.45 -6.27 -21.52
CA ARG A 91 -23.11 -5.79 -20.30
C ARG A 91 -22.94 -6.87 -19.25
N GLY A 92 -22.92 -6.50 -18.00
CA GLY A 92 -22.80 -7.44 -16.90
C GLY A 92 -22.57 -6.76 -15.57
N SER A 93 -22.74 -7.51 -14.50
CA SER A 93 -22.45 -7.04 -13.14
C SER A 93 -20.98 -6.72 -13.02
N GLY A 94 -20.65 -5.53 -12.54
CA GLY A 94 -19.27 -5.05 -12.38
C GLY A 94 -18.54 -4.70 -13.68
N VAL A 95 -19.18 -4.76 -14.84
CA VAL A 95 -18.58 -4.50 -16.16
C VAL A 95 -18.97 -3.12 -16.67
N LEU A 96 -17.98 -2.34 -17.10
CA LEU A 96 -18.21 -1.03 -17.71
C LEU A 96 -19.02 -1.17 -19.02
N PRO A 97 -20.10 -0.38 -19.21
CA PRO A 97 -20.93 -0.45 -20.40
C PRO A 97 -20.16 0.03 -21.64
N VAL A 98 -20.21 -0.75 -22.73
CA VAL A 98 -19.55 -0.41 -23.99
C VAL A 98 -20.45 0.45 -24.85
N ALA A 99 -19.98 1.62 -25.30
CA ALA A 99 -20.67 2.50 -26.24
C ALA A 99 -20.34 2.16 -27.69
N GLY A 100 -19.11 1.74 -27.98
CA GLY A 100 -18.68 1.45 -29.33
C GLY A 100 -17.27 0.89 -29.42
N GLY A 101 -16.89 0.44 -30.61
CA GLY A 101 -15.54 -0.03 -30.88
C GLY A 101 -15.26 -0.08 -32.38
N GLU A 102 -13.99 0.02 -32.74
CA GLU A 102 -13.50 0.03 -34.10
C GLU A 102 -12.13 -0.66 -34.20
N VAL A 103 -11.89 -1.35 -35.30
CA VAL A 103 -10.57 -1.91 -35.61
C VAL A 103 -9.83 -0.89 -36.49
N ILE A 104 -8.67 -0.47 -36.01
CA ILE A 104 -7.78 0.44 -36.73
C ILE A 104 -6.34 -0.10 -36.64
N GLY A 105 -5.39 0.53 -37.34
CA GLY A 105 -4.02 0.02 -37.47
C GLY A 105 -3.32 -0.41 -36.17
N GLU A 106 -3.64 0.19 -35.02
CA GLU A 106 -3.06 -0.21 -33.73
C GLU A 106 -3.80 -1.38 -33.04
N GLY A 107 -5.02 -1.73 -33.48
CA GLY A 107 -5.82 -2.83 -32.93
C GLY A 107 -7.29 -2.50 -32.78
N LEU A 108 -8.01 -3.28 -31.95
CA LEU A 108 -9.41 -3.05 -31.62
C LEU A 108 -9.50 -2.04 -30.46
N ARG A 109 -10.00 -0.87 -30.74
CA ARG A 109 -10.34 0.18 -29.77
C ARG A 109 -11.75 -0.04 -29.27
N VAL A 110 -11.95 0.12 -27.95
CA VAL A 110 -13.28 0.08 -27.33
C VAL A 110 -13.48 1.36 -26.53
N ARG A 111 -14.68 1.94 -26.64
CA ARG A 111 -15.13 3.11 -25.89
C ARG A 111 -16.24 2.72 -24.93
N VAL A 112 -16.18 3.27 -23.72
CA VAL A 112 -17.19 3.13 -22.67
C VAL A 112 -18.32 4.14 -22.87
N ASP A 113 -19.52 3.76 -22.51
CA ASP A 113 -20.63 4.69 -22.33
C ASP A 113 -20.39 5.53 -21.07
N ARG A 114 -19.68 6.66 -21.27
CA ARG A 114 -19.24 7.52 -20.17
C ARG A 114 -20.37 8.09 -19.33
N PRO A 115 -21.49 8.62 -19.91
CA PRO A 115 -22.65 9.05 -19.14
C PRO A 115 -23.23 7.94 -18.23
N ALA A 116 -23.37 6.73 -18.77
CA ALA A 116 -23.88 5.60 -18.01
C ALA A 116 -22.90 5.19 -16.89
N ALA A 117 -21.58 5.21 -17.16
CA ALA A 117 -20.56 4.93 -16.15
C ALA A 117 -20.54 6.00 -15.04
N PHE A 118 -20.56 7.31 -15.39
CA PHE A 118 -20.67 8.39 -14.42
C PHE A 118 -21.89 8.23 -13.52
N LYS A 119 -23.07 7.98 -14.12
CA LYS A 119 -24.31 7.77 -13.37
C LYS A 119 -24.21 6.59 -12.42
N ALA A 120 -23.71 5.45 -12.88
CA ALA A 120 -23.56 4.24 -12.07
C ALA A 120 -22.62 4.42 -10.87
N VAL A 121 -21.54 5.21 -11.06
CA VAL A 121 -20.53 5.43 -10.00
C VAL A 121 -20.95 6.53 -9.04
N LEU A 122 -21.52 7.63 -9.54
CA LEU A 122 -21.70 8.86 -8.75
C LEU A 122 -23.10 9.01 -8.16
N ALA A 123 -24.16 8.51 -8.81
CA ALA A 123 -25.53 8.80 -8.40
C ALA A 123 -25.89 8.19 -7.03
N GLY A 124 -25.36 7.01 -6.72
CA GLY A 124 -25.59 6.32 -5.42
C GLY A 124 -24.51 6.59 -4.36
N GLY A 125 -23.52 7.44 -4.69
CA GLY A 125 -22.32 7.61 -3.87
C GLY A 125 -21.20 6.63 -4.23
N ALA A 126 -19.95 7.05 -4.03
CA ALA A 126 -18.77 6.31 -4.47
C ALA A 126 -18.19 5.36 -3.41
N THR A 127 -18.86 5.17 -2.28
CA THR A 127 -18.32 4.45 -1.10
C THR A 127 -17.78 3.05 -1.42
N GLU A 128 -18.47 2.30 -2.30
CA GLU A 128 -18.05 0.94 -2.70
C GLU A 128 -16.77 0.93 -3.54
N TYR A 129 -16.37 2.05 -4.10
CA TYR A 129 -15.12 2.23 -4.84
C TYR A 129 -13.94 2.60 -3.93
N LEU A 130 -14.23 3.01 -2.69
CA LEU A 130 -13.24 3.50 -1.72
C LEU A 130 -12.80 2.44 -0.71
N LYS A 131 -13.39 1.27 -0.77
CA LYS A 131 -13.08 0.13 0.11
C LYS A 131 -12.49 -1.03 -0.69
N PRO A 132 -11.65 -1.87 -0.07
CA PRO A 132 -11.25 -3.13 -0.68
C PRO A 132 -12.47 -3.98 -1.06
N SER A 133 -12.37 -4.72 -2.17
CA SER A 133 -13.45 -5.60 -2.62
C SER A 133 -13.51 -6.91 -1.82
N SER A 134 -12.38 -7.32 -1.23
CA SER A 134 -12.27 -8.52 -0.42
C SER A 134 -12.15 -8.17 1.07
N GLN A 135 -12.96 -8.82 1.90
CA GLN A 135 -12.82 -8.78 3.35
C GLN A 135 -12.21 -10.11 3.82
N ARG A 136 -11.16 -10.02 4.61
CA ARG A 136 -10.40 -11.16 5.11
C ARG A 136 -10.56 -11.30 6.61
N GLN A 137 -10.62 -12.54 7.10
CA GLN A 137 -10.75 -12.85 8.53
C GLN A 137 -9.51 -13.57 9.05
N SER A 138 -8.32 -13.07 8.71
CA SER A 138 -7.05 -13.62 9.18
C SER A 138 -6.31 -12.62 10.06
N CYS A 139 -5.38 -13.11 10.87
CA CYS A 139 -4.60 -12.31 11.80
C CYS A 139 -3.18 -12.12 11.27
N VAL A 140 -2.68 -10.88 11.35
CA VAL A 140 -1.31 -10.53 10.98
C VAL A 140 -0.64 -9.81 12.14
N VAL A 141 0.53 -10.29 12.55
CA VAL A 141 1.42 -9.62 13.49
C VAL A 141 2.50 -8.88 12.70
N LEU A 142 2.49 -7.57 12.78
CA LEU A 142 3.51 -6.71 12.18
C LEU A 142 4.67 -6.53 13.15
N ASN A 143 5.74 -7.26 12.94
CA ASN A 143 6.95 -7.14 13.74
C ASN A 143 7.91 -6.13 13.13
N CYS A 144 8.28 -5.10 13.90
CA CYS A 144 9.29 -4.11 13.52
C CYS A 144 10.57 -4.25 14.38
N PRO A 145 11.60 -4.96 13.89
CA PRO A 145 12.83 -5.22 14.65
C PRO A 145 13.55 -3.97 15.12
N ALA A 146 13.36 -2.85 14.42
CA ALA A 146 13.96 -1.56 14.76
C ALA A 146 13.48 -0.99 16.10
N LEU A 147 12.29 -1.37 16.55
CA LEU A 147 11.66 -0.88 17.78
C LEU A 147 11.85 -1.81 18.98
N HIS A 148 12.41 -3.02 18.79
CA HIS A 148 12.67 -3.90 19.91
C HIS A 148 13.72 -3.33 20.87
N PRO A 149 13.54 -3.51 22.19
CA PRO A 149 14.49 -3.07 23.19
C PRO A 149 15.89 -3.63 22.89
N LYS A 150 16.88 -2.77 22.95
CA LYS A 150 18.31 -3.12 22.90
C LYS A 150 18.92 -2.77 24.26
N PRO A 151 20.13 -3.28 24.60
CA PRO A 151 20.78 -2.98 25.87
C PRO A 151 20.92 -1.47 26.14
N ASN A 152 21.08 -0.68 25.05
CA ASN A 152 20.95 0.77 25.08
C ASN A 152 19.57 1.09 24.52
N THR A 153 18.61 1.43 25.35
CA THR A 153 17.20 1.73 25.05
C THR A 153 17.02 2.38 23.67
N PRO A 154 16.06 1.92 22.83
CA PRO A 154 15.81 2.55 21.54
C PRO A 154 15.39 4.01 21.78
N ALA A 155 16.31 4.91 21.50
CA ALA A 155 16.06 6.34 21.55
C ALA A 155 15.94 6.87 20.10
N PRO A 156 15.13 7.90 19.85
CA PRO A 156 14.99 8.49 18.51
C PRO A 156 16.34 8.91 17.92
N GLU A 157 17.30 9.29 18.77
CA GLU A 157 18.66 9.70 18.41
C GLU A 157 19.51 8.55 17.88
N THR A 158 19.18 7.30 18.22
CA THR A 158 19.91 6.11 17.74
C THR A 158 19.23 5.46 16.54
N LEU A 159 18.00 5.84 16.22
CA LEU A 159 17.26 5.30 15.09
C LEU A 159 17.82 5.82 13.77
N THR A 160 18.25 4.92 12.90
CA THR A 160 18.72 5.29 11.55
C THR A 160 17.55 5.61 10.62
N LEU A 161 17.81 6.32 9.53
CA LEU A 161 16.80 6.60 8.51
C LEU A 161 16.27 5.32 7.82
N GLY A 162 17.11 4.30 7.68
CA GLY A 162 16.70 2.99 7.20
C GLY A 162 15.70 2.32 8.13
N GLN A 163 15.94 2.40 9.43
CA GLN A 163 15.02 1.91 10.46
C GLN A 163 13.73 2.73 10.53
N LEU A 164 13.81 4.07 10.42
CA LEU A 164 12.63 4.92 10.31
C LEU A 164 11.75 4.50 9.12
N ARG A 165 12.36 4.20 7.96
CA ARG A 165 11.65 3.69 6.79
C ARG A 165 10.89 2.40 7.10
N THR A 166 11.48 1.46 7.87
CA THR A 166 10.80 0.21 8.25
C THR A 166 9.62 0.47 9.17
N VAL A 167 9.74 1.39 10.11
CA VAL A 167 8.65 1.79 11.02
C VAL A 167 7.48 2.38 10.24
N LEU A 168 7.75 3.35 9.36
CA LEU A 168 6.72 3.96 8.51
C LEU A 168 6.06 2.94 7.58
N LEU A 169 6.83 1.98 7.09
CA LEU A 169 6.30 0.92 6.24
C LEU A 169 5.42 -0.05 7.05
N ALA A 170 5.80 -0.41 8.27
CA ALA A 170 4.97 -1.24 9.15
C ALA A 170 3.64 -0.55 9.49
N ASP A 171 3.69 0.74 9.78
CA ASP A 171 2.51 1.57 10.06
C ASP A 171 1.57 1.62 8.84
N HIS A 172 2.10 1.91 7.65
CA HIS A 172 1.33 1.91 6.39
C HIS A 172 0.73 0.53 6.08
N MET A 173 1.50 -0.55 6.23
CA MET A 173 1.01 -1.92 6.04
C MET A 173 -0.11 -2.26 7.01
N GLY A 174 0.00 -1.82 8.26
CA GLY A 174 -1.06 -2.02 9.25
C GLY A 174 -2.37 -1.36 8.86
N ALA A 175 -2.33 -0.12 8.37
CA ALA A 175 -3.51 0.59 7.88
C ALA A 175 -4.14 -0.11 6.65
N LEU A 176 -3.31 -0.51 5.66
CA LEU A 176 -3.77 -1.24 4.48
C LEU A 176 -4.44 -2.57 4.83
N LEU A 177 -3.82 -3.36 5.72
CA LEU A 177 -4.33 -4.67 6.10
C LEU A 177 -5.61 -4.56 6.93
N ARG A 178 -5.70 -3.61 7.88
CA ARG A 178 -6.95 -3.34 8.62
C ARG A 178 -8.08 -2.94 7.68
N GLY A 179 -7.81 -2.09 6.69
CA GLY A 179 -8.79 -1.73 5.66
C GLY A 179 -9.33 -2.93 4.91
N GLN A 180 -8.54 -4.00 4.74
CA GLN A 180 -8.93 -5.26 4.09
C GLN A 180 -9.57 -6.28 5.06
N GLY A 181 -9.79 -5.92 6.33
CA GLY A 181 -10.44 -6.76 7.33
C GLY A 181 -9.51 -7.71 8.10
N PHE A 182 -8.18 -7.60 7.93
CA PHE A 182 -7.25 -8.35 8.78
C PHE A 182 -7.30 -7.82 10.22
N ALA A 183 -7.26 -8.72 11.19
CA ALA A 183 -6.89 -8.39 12.55
C ALA A 183 -5.38 -8.13 12.61
N VAL A 184 -4.97 -6.90 12.93
CA VAL A 184 -3.55 -6.49 12.91
C VAL A 184 -3.08 -6.17 14.31
N SER A 185 -2.07 -6.89 14.77
CA SER A 185 -1.31 -6.62 15.99
C SER A 185 0.09 -6.10 15.64
N TYR A 186 0.64 -5.22 16.45
CA TYR A 186 2.01 -4.72 16.29
C TYR A 186 2.95 -5.32 17.35
N CYS A 187 4.19 -5.51 16.96
CA CYS A 187 5.26 -5.99 17.82
C CYS A 187 6.56 -5.18 17.58
N PRO A 188 7.25 -4.69 18.62
CA PRO A 188 6.99 -4.86 20.04
C PRO A 188 5.92 -3.91 20.60
N THR A 189 5.44 -4.17 21.80
CA THR A 189 4.77 -3.15 22.63
C THR A 189 5.83 -2.25 23.27
N LEU A 190 5.66 -0.93 23.15
CA LEU A 190 6.62 0.05 23.65
C LEU A 190 6.28 0.49 25.08
N PRO A 191 7.27 0.98 25.87
CA PRO A 191 6.97 1.63 27.13
C PRO A 191 6.16 2.91 26.89
N GLN A 192 5.10 3.10 27.71
CA GLN A 192 4.32 4.33 27.71
C GLN A 192 5.22 5.52 28.09
N ASP A 193 4.95 6.68 27.49
CA ASP A 193 5.67 7.95 27.74
C ASP A 193 7.19 7.89 27.51
N SER A 194 7.65 6.93 26.71
CA SER A 194 9.06 6.87 26.29
C SER A 194 9.35 7.87 25.16
N ASP A 195 10.62 8.30 25.03
CA ASP A 195 11.05 9.21 23.96
C ASP A 195 10.71 8.66 22.58
N ILE A 196 10.81 7.34 22.38
CA ILE A 196 10.45 6.70 21.12
C ILE A 196 8.93 6.76 20.87
N SER A 197 8.08 6.55 21.87
CA SER A 197 6.63 6.65 21.70
C SER A 197 6.22 8.09 21.38
N THR A 198 6.80 9.08 22.03
CA THR A 198 6.60 10.51 21.75
C THR A 198 7.05 10.87 20.33
N PHE A 199 8.20 10.35 19.89
CA PHE A 199 8.69 10.55 18.53
C PHE A 199 7.75 9.95 17.47
N LEU A 200 7.21 8.75 17.71
CA LEU A 200 6.24 8.11 16.80
C LEU A 200 4.93 8.89 16.72
N GLN A 201 4.43 9.39 17.86
CA GLN A 201 3.23 10.26 17.93
C GLN A 201 3.44 11.56 17.14
N ALA A 202 4.63 12.16 17.18
CA ALA A 202 4.94 13.34 16.37
C ALA A 202 4.84 13.08 14.86
N LEU A 203 5.07 11.83 14.42
CA LEU A 203 4.86 11.36 13.04
C LEU A 203 3.42 10.93 12.75
N GLY A 204 2.52 10.95 13.73
CA GLY A 204 1.14 10.47 13.61
C GLY A 204 1.05 8.94 13.60
N ILE A 205 2.02 8.25 14.21
CA ILE A 205 2.04 6.78 14.34
C ILE A 205 1.49 6.42 15.71
N ASP A 206 0.38 5.68 15.71
CA ASP A 206 -0.22 5.10 16.91
C ASP A 206 0.32 3.68 17.13
N TRP A 207 1.44 3.58 17.86
CA TRP A 207 2.08 2.31 18.17
C TRP A 207 1.66 1.84 19.57
N PRO A 208 1.39 0.51 19.78
CA PRO A 208 0.93 0.02 21.06
C PRO A 208 1.95 0.25 22.17
N THR A 209 1.46 0.73 23.30
CA THR A 209 2.26 1.01 24.49
C THR A 209 1.72 0.30 25.71
N ALA A 210 2.60 0.03 26.68
CA ALA A 210 2.25 -0.55 27.98
C ALA A 210 2.87 0.28 29.12
N PRO A 211 2.28 0.25 30.33
CA PRO A 211 2.85 0.90 31.50
C PRO A 211 4.28 0.42 31.80
N ALA A 212 5.11 1.28 32.36
CA ALA A 212 6.51 0.96 32.70
C ALA A 212 6.65 -0.22 33.70
N SER A 213 5.61 -0.51 34.46
CA SER A 213 5.56 -1.66 35.38
C SER A 213 5.27 -3.00 34.70
N TRP A 214 4.93 -2.97 33.40
CA TRP A 214 4.63 -4.17 32.66
C TRP A 214 5.90 -4.93 32.27
N THR A 215 5.96 -6.23 32.56
CA THR A 215 7.10 -7.12 32.23
C THR A 215 6.61 -8.34 31.45
N ASN A 216 7.54 -8.97 30.74
CA ASN A 216 7.34 -10.21 30.00
C ASN A 216 8.08 -11.40 30.66
N ASP A 217 8.52 -11.25 31.88
CA ASP A 217 9.45 -12.19 32.55
C ASP A 217 8.97 -13.66 32.46
N GLU A 218 7.71 -13.93 32.74
CA GLU A 218 7.15 -15.29 32.67
C GLU A 218 7.21 -15.89 31.25
N ARG A 219 7.05 -15.02 30.19
CA ARG A 219 7.14 -15.49 28.80
C ARG A 219 8.60 -15.68 28.40
N GLU A 220 9.49 -14.80 28.84
CA GLU A 220 10.93 -14.95 28.64
C GLU A 220 11.43 -16.27 29.25
N GLU A 221 11.04 -16.59 30.46
CA GLU A 221 11.37 -17.87 31.12
C GLU A 221 10.86 -19.08 30.32
N LYS A 222 9.61 -19.08 29.88
CA LYS A 222 9.04 -20.15 29.04
C LYS A 222 9.77 -20.33 27.71
N ILE A 223 10.11 -19.25 27.04
CA ILE A 223 10.85 -19.27 25.77
C ILE A 223 12.27 -19.79 26.01
N GLN A 224 12.92 -19.33 27.07
CA GLN A 224 14.25 -19.79 27.45
C GLN A 224 14.25 -21.32 27.72
N GLU A 225 13.30 -21.83 28.52
CA GLU A 225 13.12 -23.24 28.79
C GLU A 225 12.85 -24.04 27.51
N ALA A 226 11.98 -23.55 26.64
CA ALA A 226 11.67 -24.20 25.36
C ALA A 226 12.91 -24.32 24.46
N LEU A 227 13.76 -23.28 24.42
CA LEU A 227 15.01 -23.30 23.64
C LEU A 227 16.06 -24.21 24.26
N GLU A 228 16.13 -24.33 25.62
CA GLU A 228 17.02 -25.24 26.32
C GLU A 228 16.67 -26.71 26.08
N ASN A 229 15.38 -27.00 25.90
CA ASN A 229 14.85 -28.33 25.64
C ASN A 229 14.66 -28.66 24.16
N CYS A 230 14.96 -27.73 23.24
CA CYS A 230 14.72 -27.95 21.81
C CYS A 230 15.68 -28.98 21.19
N PRO A 231 15.23 -29.77 20.20
CA PRO A 231 16.03 -30.79 19.53
C PRO A 231 17.24 -30.24 18.76
N TYR A 232 17.29 -28.92 18.56
CA TYR A 232 18.30 -28.22 17.78
C TYR A 232 19.43 -27.64 18.63
N LYS A 233 19.42 -27.84 19.93
CA LYS A 233 20.49 -27.43 20.84
C LYS A 233 21.81 -28.13 20.47
N GLU A 234 22.90 -27.38 20.41
CA GLU A 234 24.24 -27.97 20.20
C GLU A 234 24.70 -28.75 21.43
N ARG A 235 25.08 -30.03 21.24
CA ARG A 235 25.63 -30.89 22.32
C ARG A 235 27.11 -30.60 22.51
N GLU A 236 27.61 -30.65 23.71
CA GLU A 236 29.02 -30.43 24.07
C GLU A 236 30.01 -31.32 23.27
N THR A 237 29.59 -32.53 22.90
CA THR A 237 30.39 -33.47 22.10
C THR A 237 30.71 -33.00 20.68
N GLU A 238 29.96 -32.06 20.11
CA GLU A 238 30.26 -31.48 18.79
C GLU A 238 31.29 -30.33 18.85
N ARG A 239 31.53 -29.76 20.03
CA ARG A 239 32.58 -28.76 20.30
C ARG A 239 34.00 -29.31 20.03
N GLY A 240 34.29 -30.52 20.38
CA GLY A 240 35.63 -31.12 20.29
C GLY A 240 36.09 -31.45 18.87
N ARG A 241 35.17 -31.59 17.90
CA ARG A 241 35.51 -31.97 16.53
C ARG A 241 35.89 -30.79 15.59
N ARG A 242 35.50 -29.55 15.93
CA ARG A 242 35.81 -28.36 15.12
C ARG A 242 37.11 -27.65 15.48
N THR A 243 37.66 -27.89 16.66
CA THR A 243 38.89 -27.24 17.13
C THR A 243 40.19 -27.97 16.75
N SER A 244 40.11 -29.17 16.15
CA SER A 244 41.29 -29.98 15.80
C SER A 244 41.84 -29.79 14.37
N GLY A 245 41.33 -28.80 13.63
CA GLY A 245 41.78 -28.50 12.26
C GLY A 245 42.07 -27.03 12.02
N GLY A 246 43.28 -26.53 12.30
CA GLY A 246 43.71 -25.24 11.83
C GLY A 246 44.32 -24.34 12.89
N GLY A 247 45.69 -24.28 12.89
CA GLY A 247 46.45 -23.48 13.80
C GLY A 247 46.26 -21.96 13.65
N GLY A 248 46.32 -21.29 14.81
CA GLY A 248 46.74 -19.89 14.94
C GLY A 248 45.62 -18.84 15.02
N ARG A 249 45.22 -18.57 16.24
CA ARG A 249 45.12 -17.26 16.92
C ARG A 249 44.30 -17.45 18.19
N LYS A 250 44.97 -17.38 19.35
CA LYS A 250 44.29 -17.21 20.64
C LYS A 250 43.64 -15.83 20.63
N ALA A 251 42.30 -15.80 20.51
CA ALA A 251 41.46 -14.64 20.80
C ALA A 251 40.68 -14.98 22.05
N GLU A 252 40.88 -14.18 23.06
CA GLU A 252 40.10 -13.99 24.31
C GLU A 252 38.97 -15.00 24.57
N GLU A 253 39.37 -16.18 25.06
CA GLU A 253 38.47 -17.19 25.69
C GLU A 253 38.30 -16.77 27.14
N GLY A 254 37.27 -16.06 27.48
CA GLY A 254 37.10 -15.66 28.87
C GLY A 254 35.75 -15.08 29.27
N GLU A 255 34.59 -15.49 28.69
CA GLU A 255 33.29 -15.13 29.28
C GLU A 255 32.06 -15.92 28.76
N ASN A 256 32.19 -16.96 27.92
CA ASN A 256 31.04 -17.64 27.31
C ASN A 256 31.03 -19.19 27.49
N GLU A 257 31.60 -19.72 28.53
CA GLU A 257 31.40 -21.15 28.89
C GLU A 257 30.01 -21.33 29.54
N GLY A 258 29.04 -21.85 28.75
CA GLY A 258 27.67 -22.12 29.20
C GLY A 258 26.56 -21.48 28.37
N ALA A 259 26.88 -20.62 27.43
CA ALA A 259 25.85 -19.97 26.62
C ALA A 259 25.08 -20.98 25.75
N LEU A 260 23.74 -20.90 25.78
CA LEU A 260 22.84 -21.72 24.99
C LEU A 260 23.06 -21.48 23.49
N ARG A 261 23.29 -22.54 22.72
CA ARG A 261 23.51 -22.46 21.26
C ARG A 261 22.53 -23.36 20.53
N VAL A 262 21.93 -22.82 19.45
CA VAL A 262 20.92 -23.51 18.63
C VAL A 262 21.40 -23.57 17.18
N ASN A 263 21.33 -24.76 16.57
CA ASN A 263 21.70 -25.00 15.19
C ASN A 263 20.54 -24.64 14.25
N LEU A 264 20.53 -23.41 13.75
CA LEU A 264 19.44 -22.87 12.90
C LEU A 264 19.37 -23.56 11.53
N LYS A 265 20.50 -24.06 11.02
CA LYS A 265 20.53 -24.81 9.77
C LYS A 265 19.68 -26.07 9.82
N ARG A 266 19.74 -26.79 10.94
CA ARG A 266 18.87 -27.96 11.16
C ARG A 266 17.40 -27.57 11.23
N VAL A 267 17.06 -26.45 11.88
CA VAL A 267 15.68 -25.96 11.98
C VAL A 267 15.05 -25.77 10.59
N PHE A 268 15.69 -25.00 9.72
CA PHE A 268 15.07 -24.75 8.40
C PHE A 268 15.12 -25.95 7.45
N GLN A 269 16.10 -26.85 7.58
CA GLN A 269 16.18 -28.07 6.77
C GLN A 269 15.10 -29.08 7.14
N GLU A 270 14.88 -29.32 8.45
CA GLU A 270 13.88 -30.28 8.93
C GLU A 270 12.44 -29.78 8.72
N VAL A 271 12.21 -28.47 8.82
CA VAL A 271 10.88 -27.87 8.57
C VAL A 271 10.62 -27.64 7.06
N GLY A 272 11.64 -27.74 6.20
CA GLY A 272 11.50 -27.55 4.75
C GLY A 272 11.24 -26.10 4.34
N LEU A 273 11.73 -25.12 5.12
CA LEU A 273 11.52 -23.70 4.85
C LEU A 273 12.41 -23.23 3.69
N LEU A 274 11.83 -22.42 2.80
CA LEU A 274 12.52 -21.87 1.64
C LEU A 274 12.76 -20.36 1.78
N GLY A 275 13.83 -19.85 1.16
CA GLY A 275 14.10 -18.41 1.07
C GLY A 275 14.83 -17.80 2.26
N TYR A 276 15.31 -18.61 3.21
CA TYR A 276 16.22 -18.19 4.26
C TYR A 276 17.68 -18.22 3.79
N ASP A 277 18.53 -17.42 4.44
CA ASP A 277 19.95 -17.35 4.10
C ASP A 277 20.64 -18.69 4.43
N PRO A 278 21.29 -19.33 3.44
CA PRO A 278 21.95 -20.63 3.66
C PRO A 278 23.17 -20.55 4.60
N SER A 279 23.68 -19.35 4.91
CA SER A 279 24.76 -19.13 5.87
C SER A 279 24.29 -19.12 7.32
N LEU A 280 22.97 -19.20 7.59
CA LEU A 280 22.44 -19.41 8.94
C LEU A 280 23.03 -20.71 9.52
N GLY A 281 23.92 -20.54 10.48
CA GLY A 281 24.62 -21.63 11.17
C GLY A 281 24.09 -21.84 12.58
N THR A 282 25.02 -21.97 13.53
CA THR A 282 24.71 -21.99 14.96
C THR A 282 24.58 -20.57 15.49
N CYS A 283 23.50 -20.30 16.23
CA CYS A 283 23.24 -19.02 16.87
C CYS A 283 23.37 -19.17 18.38
N THR A 284 24.10 -18.27 19.04
CA THR A 284 24.10 -18.12 20.50
C THR A 284 22.84 -17.36 20.91
N VAL A 285 22.06 -17.94 21.80
CA VAL A 285 20.84 -17.32 22.34
C VAL A 285 21.26 -16.22 23.31
N GLN A 286 20.94 -14.98 22.96
CA GLN A 286 21.16 -13.80 23.79
C GLN A 286 19.85 -13.41 24.50
N ARG A 287 19.95 -12.73 25.64
CA ARG A 287 18.79 -12.23 26.39
C ARG A 287 17.87 -11.37 25.53
N ASP A 288 18.44 -10.49 24.69
CA ASP A 288 17.68 -9.66 23.75
C ASP A 288 16.87 -10.50 22.76
N SER A 289 17.42 -11.67 22.34
CA SER A 289 16.70 -12.57 21.44
C SER A 289 15.50 -13.20 22.14
N VAL A 290 15.66 -13.60 23.41
CA VAL A 290 14.56 -14.17 24.22
C VAL A 290 13.48 -13.11 24.45
N ALA A 291 13.84 -11.90 24.82
CA ALA A 291 12.90 -10.78 24.98
C ALA A 291 12.14 -10.48 23.69
N HIS A 292 12.82 -10.50 22.54
CA HIS A 292 12.17 -10.33 21.22
C HIS A 292 11.15 -11.44 20.94
N LEU A 293 11.51 -12.70 21.23
CA LEU A 293 10.63 -13.84 21.04
C LEU A 293 9.40 -13.79 21.98
N ALA A 294 9.58 -13.35 23.22
CA ALA A 294 8.49 -13.18 24.17
C ALA A 294 7.47 -12.11 23.72
N GLN A 295 7.95 -11.02 23.09
CA GLN A 295 7.08 -10.03 22.48
C GLN A 295 6.31 -10.57 21.27
N LEU A 296 6.95 -11.39 20.43
CA LEU A 296 6.28 -12.06 19.30
C LEU A 296 5.21 -13.04 19.77
N ASP A 297 5.53 -13.84 20.79
CA ASP A 297 4.60 -14.79 21.38
C ASP A 297 3.39 -14.08 22.00
N LEU A 298 3.61 -12.96 22.68
CA LEU A 298 2.54 -12.11 23.20
C LEU A 298 1.63 -11.61 22.07
N ALA A 299 2.21 -10.97 21.05
CA ALA A 299 1.45 -10.39 19.95
C ALA A 299 0.64 -11.42 19.16
N THR A 300 1.11 -12.68 19.10
CA THR A 300 0.36 -13.78 18.48
C THR A 300 -0.71 -14.37 19.39
N ALA A 301 -0.52 -14.34 20.70
CA ALA A 301 -1.52 -14.82 21.67
C ALA A 301 -2.81 -13.98 21.66
N ASP A 302 -2.71 -12.70 21.33
CA ASP A 302 -3.86 -11.81 21.17
C ASP A 302 -4.70 -12.08 19.90
N CYS A 303 -4.17 -12.91 19.00
CA CYS A 303 -4.87 -13.30 17.79
C CYS A 303 -5.93 -14.37 18.08
N THR A 304 -7.20 -14.05 17.80
CA THR A 304 -8.34 -14.98 18.00
C THR A 304 -8.38 -16.14 17.00
N VAL A 305 -7.54 -16.10 15.96
CA VAL A 305 -7.46 -17.10 14.89
C VAL A 305 -6.29 -18.05 15.16
N ALA A 306 -6.50 -19.35 14.98
CA ALA A 306 -5.55 -20.40 15.32
C ALA A 306 -4.15 -20.26 14.66
N MET A 307 -4.06 -19.60 13.52
CA MET A 307 -2.81 -19.39 12.77
C MET A 307 -2.67 -17.91 12.40
N ALA A 308 -1.74 -17.22 13.04
CA ALA A 308 -1.36 -15.86 12.66
C ALA A 308 -0.21 -15.88 11.64
N THR A 309 -0.17 -14.88 10.77
CA THR A 309 1.01 -14.61 9.94
C THR A 309 1.85 -13.51 10.58
N ALA A 310 3.10 -13.81 10.93
CA ALA A 310 4.06 -12.80 11.38
C ALA A 310 4.77 -12.19 10.18
N LEU A 311 4.56 -10.90 9.93
CA LEU A 311 5.24 -10.13 8.89
C LEU A 311 6.34 -9.29 9.54
N HIS A 312 7.60 -9.71 9.34
CA HIS A 312 8.77 -9.01 9.84
C HIS A 312 9.18 -7.89 8.87
N VAL A 313 8.95 -6.63 9.24
CA VAL A 313 9.32 -5.45 8.46
C VAL A 313 10.69 -4.98 8.90
N THR A 314 11.72 -5.27 8.11
CA THR A 314 13.11 -5.09 8.51
C THR A 314 13.93 -4.32 7.46
N SER A 315 15.03 -3.68 7.90
CA SER A 315 16.02 -3.12 6.98
C SER A 315 16.89 -4.22 6.38
N CYS A 316 17.46 -3.98 5.22
CA CYS A 316 18.41 -4.92 4.61
C CYS A 316 19.67 -5.15 5.46
N GLN A 317 19.97 -4.25 6.40
CA GLN A 317 21.10 -4.39 7.33
C GLN A 317 20.76 -5.32 8.50
N ASP A 318 19.52 -5.31 8.96
CA ASP A 318 19.06 -6.10 10.11
C ASP A 318 18.46 -7.46 9.68
N GLU A 319 18.32 -7.72 8.37
CA GLU A 319 17.64 -8.89 7.84
C GLU A 319 18.22 -10.22 8.34
N PHE A 320 19.54 -10.35 8.31
CA PHE A 320 20.20 -11.59 8.73
C PHE A 320 19.90 -11.90 10.20
N ARG A 321 20.00 -10.88 11.08
CA ARG A 321 19.62 -11.05 12.50
C ARG A 321 18.14 -11.41 12.67
N GLN A 322 17.26 -10.79 11.87
CA GLN A 322 15.84 -11.09 11.94
C GLN A 322 15.53 -12.52 11.48
N GLN A 323 16.25 -13.03 10.49
CA GLN A 323 16.13 -14.43 10.09
C GLN A 323 16.61 -15.38 11.21
N GLN A 324 17.65 -15.02 11.95
CA GLN A 324 18.08 -15.79 13.15
C GLN A 324 16.96 -15.82 14.21
N ILE A 325 16.35 -14.67 14.52
CA ILE A 325 15.22 -14.58 15.46
C ILE A 325 14.04 -15.45 14.99
N ALA A 326 13.68 -15.38 13.71
CA ALA A 326 12.62 -16.18 13.12
C ALA A 326 12.87 -17.69 13.28
N MET A 327 14.11 -18.14 13.11
CA MET A 327 14.49 -19.53 13.30
C MET A 327 14.54 -19.95 14.78
N LEU A 328 15.00 -19.07 15.66
CA LEU A 328 14.92 -19.31 17.12
C LEU A 328 13.47 -19.45 17.59
N TRP A 329 12.57 -18.59 17.06
CA TRP A 329 11.14 -18.71 17.37
C TRP A 329 10.56 -20.04 16.88
N ARG A 330 10.96 -20.48 15.70
CA ARG A 330 10.58 -21.83 15.21
C ARG A 330 11.15 -22.93 16.08
N ALA A 331 12.39 -22.81 16.55
CA ALA A 331 13.05 -23.77 17.42
C ALA A 331 12.40 -23.86 18.82
N SER A 332 11.80 -22.76 19.33
CA SER A 332 11.04 -22.76 20.58
C SER A 332 9.64 -23.38 20.45
N GLY A 333 9.25 -23.87 19.26
CA GLY A 333 7.99 -24.56 19.03
C GLY A 333 6.90 -23.74 18.34
N ALA A 334 7.16 -22.48 17.95
CA ALA A 334 6.18 -21.67 17.25
C ALA A 334 5.86 -22.26 15.86
N THR A 335 4.56 -22.35 15.51
CA THR A 335 4.06 -22.90 14.24
C THR A 335 3.56 -21.85 13.27
N HIS A 336 3.51 -20.59 13.68
CA HIS A 336 3.00 -19.47 12.89
C HIS A 336 3.75 -19.29 11.56
N THR A 337 3.03 -18.86 10.52
CA THR A 337 3.65 -18.48 9.24
C THR A 337 4.49 -17.22 9.44
N GLN A 338 5.72 -17.23 8.93
CA GLN A 338 6.63 -16.09 9.01
C GLN A 338 6.99 -15.58 7.62
N ARG A 339 6.91 -14.28 7.41
CA ARG A 339 7.23 -13.59 6.16
C ARG A 339 8.13 -12.39 6.46
N HIS A 340 9.03 -12.07 5.54
CA HIS A 340 9.98 -10.95 5.67
C HIS A 340 9.75 -9.92 4.58
N LEU A 341 9.42 -8.69 4.97
CA LEU A 341 9.34 -7.52 4.10
C LEU A 341 10.61 -6.67 4.33
N VAL A 342 11.54 -6.78 3.39
CA VAL A 342 12.90 -6.20 3.54
C VAL A 342 12.98 -4.85 2.84
N CYS A 343 13.40 -3.82 3.57
CA CYS A 343 13.58 -2.46 3.06
C CYS A 343 15.01 -2.21 2.61
N GLY A 344 15.16 -1.63 1.42
CA GLY A 344 16.43 -1.12 0.92
C GLY A 344 16.95 0.07 1.76
N PRO A 345 18.25 0.43 1.63
CA PRO A 345 18.89 1.44 2.44
C PRO A 345 18.40 2.85 2.12
N VAL A 346 18.49 3.75 3.11
CA VAL A 346 18.29 5.19 2.93
C VAL A 346 19.66 5.87 2.93
N LYS A 347 19.92 6.71 1.93
CA LYS A 347 21.18 7.42 1.71
C LYS A 347 20.98 8.92 1.81
N THR A 348 21.87 9.59 2.52
CA THR A 348 21.94 11.05 2.66
C THR A 348 23.33 11.51 2.25
N PRO A 349 23.57 11.77 0.95
CA PRO A 349 24.90 12.16 0.48
C PRO A 349 25.45 13.39 1.23
N GLY A 350 26.65 13.27 1.78
CA GLY A 350 27.31 14.36 2.50
C GLY A 350 26.79 14.64 3.91
N SER A 351 25.90 13.79 4.46
CA SER A 351 25.33 13.97 5.79
C SER A 351 25.07 12.63 6.47
N HIS A 352 25.14 12.61 7.80
CA HIS A 352 24.78 11.46 8.63
C HIS A 352 23.72 11.91 9.64
N LEU A 353 22.44 11.81 9.27
CA LEU A 353 21.32 12.22 10.13
C LEU A 353 20.69 11.01 10.80
N THR A 354 20.33 11.15 12.07
CA THR A 354 19.43 10.25 12.75
C THR A 354 17.97 10.54 12.36
N ALA A 355 17.05 9.65 12.72
CA ALA A 355 15.64 9.85 12.47
C ALA A 355 15.09 11.13 13.13
N ALA A 356 15.52 11.41 14.38
CA ALA A 356 15.14 12.61 15.12
C ALA A 356 15.64 13.89 14.44
N GLN A 357 16.92 13.93 14.07
CA GLN A 357 17.51 15.08 13.37
C GLN A 357 16.84 15.34 12.02
N TYR A 358 16.51 14.28 11.29
CA TYR A 358 15.82 14.40 10.00
C TYR A 358 14.39 14.94 10.16
N LEU A 359 13.63 14.44 11.14
CA LEU A 359 12.30 14.97 11.43
C LEU A 359 12.32 16.45 11.81
N GLN A 360 13.27 16.82 12.68
CA GLN A 360 13.45 18.21 13.09
C GLN A 360 13.81 19.11 11.90
N LEU A 361 14.76 18.70 11.05
CA LEU A 361 15.13 19.42 9.84
C LEU A 361 13.91 19.67 8.94
N ARG A 362 13.08 18.62 8.69
CA ARG A 362 11.90 18.76 7.84
C ARG A 362 10.83 19.66 8.48
N ARG A 363 10.70 19.64 9.80
CA ARG A 363 9.78 20.52 10.54
C ARG A 363 10.19 21.98 10.43
N GLU A 364 11.46 22.28 10.60
CA GLU A 364 12.01 23.64 10.46
C GLU A 364 11.82 24.17 9.05
N GLN A 365 12.19 23.40 8.03
CA GLN A 365 11.97 23.75 6.64
C GLN A 365 10.49 23.97 6.29
N MET A 366 9.59 23.18 6.88
CA MET A 366 8.15 23.34 6.68
C MET A 366 7.64 24.64 7.32
N LYS A 367 8.12 24.95 8.52
CA LYS A 367 7.78 26.18 9.21
C LYS A 367 8.24 27.41 8.43
N GLU A 368 9.51 27.45 8.03
CA GLU A 368 10.06 28.54 7.19
C GLU A 368 9.28 28.73 5.89
N ALA A 369 8.95 27.63 5.19
CA ALA A 369 8.18 27.69 3.95
C ALA A 369 6.75 28.22 4.17
N SER A 370 6.14 27.90 5.31
CA SER A 370 4.83 28.41 5.70
C SER A 370 4.86 29.88 6.04
N GLU A 371 5.85 30.33 6.82
CA GLU A 371 6.06 31.73 7.19
C GLU A 371 6.33 32.60 5.94
N MET A 372 7.17 32.12 5.00
CA MET A 372 7.40 32.83 3.72
C MET A 372 6.14 33.00 2.88
N LYS A 373 5.20 32.06 2.96
CA LYS A 373 3.99 32.08 2.14
C LYS A 373 2.83 32.84 2.79
N TYR A 374 2.66 32.73 4.10
CA TYR A 374 1.50 33.20 4.84
C TYR A 374 1.81 34.31 5.85
N GLY A 375 3.10 34.63 6.04
CA GLY A 375 3.56 35.71 6.93
C GLY A 375 3.16 35.49 8.38
N ASP A 376 2.77 36.58 9.06
CA ASP A 376 2.42 36.60 10.49
C ASP A 376 1.14 35.79 10.82
N GLN A 377 0.48 35.19 9.83
CA GLN A 377 -0.68 34.32 10.08
C GLN A 377 -0.27 32.94 10.61
N VAL A 378 1.03 32.58 10.51
CA VAL A 378 1.57 31.27 10.91
C VAL A 378 1.86 31.26 12.42
N GLU A 379 0.83 31.49 13.23
CA GLU A 379 0.92 31.46 14.70
C GLU A 379 -0.24 30.67 15.31
N GLY A 380 0.03 30.06 16.48
CA GLY A 380 -0.94 29.34 17.29
C GLY A 380 -1.08 27.84 16.98
N GLN A 381 -1.83 27.16 17.84
CA GLN A 381 -1.97 25.70 17.88
C GLN A 381 -2.42 25.10 16.53
N THR A 382 -3.31 25.79 15.82
CA THR A 382 -3.81 25.31 14.51
C THR A 382 -2.69 25.21 13.48
N TRP A 383 -1.78 26.17 13.44
CA TRP A 383 -0.63 26.15 12.55
C TRP A 383 0.40 25.10 12.97
N ASP A 384 0.63 24.90 14.27
CA ASP A 384 1.50 23.83 14.75
C ASP A 384 1.00 22.45 14.31
N ASP A 385 -0.30 22.21 14.36
CA ASP A 385 -0.91 20.98 13.87
C ASP A 385 -0.78 20.84 12.36
N ILE A 386 -1.01 21.89 11.58
CA ILE A 386 -0.82 21.88 10.13
C ILE A 386 0.65 21.57 9.78
N ILE A 387 1.62 22.24 10.42
CA ILE A 387 3.05 22.01 10.19
C ILE A 387 3.42 20.57 10.55
N ARG A 388 2.90 20.04 11.67
CA ARG A 388 3.13 18.64 12.06
C ARG A 388 2.63 17.67 11.02
N VAL A 389 1.40 17.81 10.54
CA VAL A 389 0.80 16.94 9.52
C VAL A 389 1.55 17.05 8.18
N MET A 390 1.89 18.27 7.76
CA MET A 390 2.65 18.51 6.52
C MET A 390 4.07 17.93 6.59
N THR A 391 4.71 18.01 7.75
CA THR A 391 6.02 17.40 8.00
C THR A 391 5.93 15.87 7.91
N SER A 392 4.94 15.26 8.59
CA SER A 392 4.69 13.82 8.53
C SER A 392 4.41 13.37 7.09
N ALA A 393 3.60 14.10 6.34
CA ALA A 393 3.33 13.82 4.93
C ALA A 393 4.63 13.88 4.09
N THR A 394 5.48 14.90 4.31
CA THR A 394 6.77 15.01 3.61
C THR A 394 7.64 13.78 3.87
N VAL A 395 7.85 13.42 5.14
CA VAL A 395 8.68 12.28 5.56
C VAL A 395 8.15 10.97 4.99
N ARG A 396 6.83 10.73 5.07
CA ARG A 396 6.20 9.51 4.54
C ARG A 396 6.36 9.41 3.02
N PHE A 397 6.10 10.48 2.28
CA PHE A 397 6.23 10.45 0.82
C PHE A 397 7.67 10.32 0.35
N GLU A 398 8.64 10.94 1.03
CA GLU A 398 10.07 10.80 0.71
C GLU A 398 10.56 9.36 0.92
N LEU A 399 10.12 8.67 1.97
CA LEU A 399 10.59 7.34 2.34
C LEU A 399 9.77 6.19 1.72
N LEU A 400 8.47 6.41 1.43
CA LEU A 400 7.56 5.35 0.96
C LEU A 400 7.23 5.41 -0.54
N SER A 401 7.54 6.49 -1.28
CA SER A 401 7.23 6.58 -2.73
C SER A 401 8.11 5.70 -3.62
N THR A 402 9.15 5.09 -3.06
CA THR A 402 10.07 4.20 -3.77
C THR A 402 9.79 2.75 -3.38
N VAL A 403 9.88 1.83 -4.35
CA VAL A 403 9.77 0.38 -4.11
C VAL A 403 10.58 -0.01 -2.86
N HIS A 404 9.98 -0.78 -1.96
CA HIS A 404 10.58 -1.04 -0.64
C HIS A 404 11.99 -1.64 -0.71
N THR A 405 12.28 -2.49 -1.70
CA THR A 405 13.61 -3.12 -1.89
C THR A 405 14.66 -2.16 -2.46
N SER A 406 14.24 -1.05 -3.06
CA SER A 406 15.15 -0.09 -3.72
C SER A 406 15.71 0.92 -2.71
N PRO A 407 16.95 1.40 -2.92
CA PRO A 407 17.51 2.46 -2.09
C PRO A 407 16.73 3.77 -2.28
N VAL A 408 16.58 4.52 -1.19
CA VAL A 408 16.07 5.89 -1.19
C VAL A 408 17.25 6.85 -1.01
N THR A 409 17.33 7.88 -1.85
CA THR A 409 18.32 8.97 -1.68
C THR A 409 17.57 10.23 -1.29
N LEU A 410 17.88 10.77 -0.13
CA LEU A 410 17.30 12.01 0.40
C LEU A 410 18.24 13.17 0.12
N ASP A 411 17.70 14.24 -0.44
CA ASP A 411 18.40 15.50 -0.57
C ASP A 411 18.12 16.36 0.68
N VAL A 412 19.11 16.43 1.56
CA VAL A 412 19.02 17.17 2.83
C VAL A 412 19.78 18.49 2.80
N GLN A 413 20.56 18.76 1.72
CA GLN A 413 21.42 19.94 1.61
C GLN A 413 20.81 21.09 0.79
N ARG A 414 19.60 20.94 0.28
CA ARG A 414 18.97 22.03 -0.49
C ARG A 414 18.81 23.27 0.37
N GLU A 415 19.65 24.25 0.15
CA GLU A 415 19.39 25.66 0.46
C GLU A 415 18.13 26.07 -0.31
N GLY A 416 16.98 26.14 0.34
CA GLY A 416 15.75 26.55 -0.33
C GLY A 416 14.49 25.80 0.09
N GLY A 417 14.50 25.16 1.24
CA GLY A 417 13.31 24.68 1.93
C GLY A 417 12.63 23.47 1.24
N VAL A 418 11.63 22.94 1.88
CA VAL A 418 10.70 21.96 1.27
C VAL A 418 9.97 22.70 0.14
N SER A 419 10.21 22.30 -1.11
CA SER A 419 9.51 22.92 -2.25
C SER A 419 8.01 22.69 -2.13
N THR A 420 7.30 23.69 -1.61
CA THR A 420 5.83 23.70 -1.60
C THR A 420 5.23 23.76 -3.01
N LYS A 421 6.05 24.03 -4.02
CA LYS A 421 5.64 24.14 -5.44
C LYS A 421 6.01 22.92 -6.28
N GLY A 422 6.71 21.93 -5.72
CA GLY A 422 7.13 20.74 -6.49
C GLY A 422 5.98 19.73 -6.61
N PRO A 423 5.62 19.25 -7.82
CA PRO A 423 4.50 18.32 -8.03
C PRO A 423 4.82 16.88 -7.60
N ARG A 424 5.73 16.64 -6.65
CA ARG A 424 6.27 15.31 -6.35
C ARG A 424 6.27 14.90 -4.89
N GLY A 425 5.66 15.65 -3.98
CA GLY A 425 5.73 15.37 -2.55
C GLY A 425 4.39 15.34 -1.84
N GLY A 426 4.42 14.90 -0.58
CA GLY A 426 3.25 14.85 0.31
C GLY A 426 2.56 16.20 0.44
N VAL A 427 3.33 17.30 0.51
CA VAL A 427 2.82 18.68 0.57
C VAL A 427 1.88 19.00 -0.61
N PHE A 428 2.25 18.59 -1.82
CA PHE A 428 1.42 18.81 -3.01
C PHE A 428 0.11 18.02 -2.97
N VAL A 429 0.14 16.81 -2.43
CA VAL A 429 -1.06 15.99 -2.20
C VAL A 429 -1.97 16.67 -1.18
N MET A 430 -1.43 17.09 -0.04
CA MET A 430 -2.16 17.75 1.03
C MET A 430 -2.78 19.08 0.57
N TYR A 431 -2.04 19.85 -0.22
CA TYR A 431 -2.55 21.09 -0.84
C TYR A 431 -3.77 20.83 -1.73
N ASN A 432 -3.76 19.78 -2.56
CA ASN A 432 -4.92 19.45 -3.39
C ASN A 432 -6.10 18.91 -2.57
N CYS A 433 -5.85 18.23 -1.46
CA CYS A 433 -6.89 17.85 -0.51
C CYS A 433 -7.56 19.08 0.11
N ALA A 434 -6.79 20.05 0.62
CA ALA A 434 -7.30 21.31 1.17
C ALA A 434 -8.08 22.13 0.14
N ARG A 435 -7.60 22.15 -1.13
CA ARG A 435 -8.31 22.84 -2.24
C ARG A 435 -9.71 22.26 -2.47
N LEU A 436 -9.88 20.95 -2.38
CA LEU A 436 -11.20 20.33 -2.48
C LEU A 436 -12.10 20.77 -1.31
N HIS A 437 -11.56 20.85 -0.11
CA HIS A 437 -12.33 21.30 1.04
C HIS A 437 -12.81 22.75 0.85
N THR A 438 -11.89 23.64 0.50
CA THR A 438 -12.20 25.06 0.22
C THR A 438 -13.26 25.23 -0.88
N LEU A 439 -13.28 24.34 -1.89
CA LEU A 439 -14.30 24.36 -2.94
C LEU A 439 -15.70 24.10 -2.35
N PHE A 440 -15.84 23.08 -1.50
CA PHE A 440 -17.13 22.74 -0.89
C PHE A 440 -17.57 23.80 0.14
N ASP A 441 -16.67 24.34 0.94
CA ASP A 441 -16.98 25.47 1.83
C ASP A 441 -17.45 26.70 1.04
N SER A 442 -16.88 26.93 -0.14
CA SER A 442 -17.30 28.04 -0.99
C SER A 442 -18.67 27.78 -1.62
N TYR A 443 -18.98 26.56 -1.97
CA TYR A 443 -20.31 26.18 -2.44
C TYR A 443 -21.35 26.32 -1.33
N GLU A 444 -21.10 25.80 -0.11
CA GLU A 444 -22.00 25.88 1.03
C GLU A 444 -22.31 27.34 1.40
N ARG A 445 -21.27 28.19 1.47
CA ARG A 445 -21.45 29.63 1.65
C ARG A 445 -22.26 30.30 0.51
N GLY A 446 -22.15 29.77 -0.71
CA GLY A 446 -22.96 30.24 -1.84
C GLY A 446 -24.44 29.86 -1.70
N VAL A 447 -24.73 28.66 -1.18
CA VAL A 447 -26.10 28.23 -0.86
C VAL A 447 -26.70 29.06 0.26
N GLU A 448 -25.96 29.29 1.36
CA GLU A 448 -26.41 30.16 2.47
C GLU A 448 -26.76 31.57 2.03
N LYS A 449 -26.03 32.11 1.05
CA LYS A 449 -26.28 33.45 0.44
C LYS A 449 -27.39 33.44 -0.61
N GLY A 450 -28.00 32.28 -0.92
CA GLY A 450 -29.01 32.13 -1.96
C GLY A 450 -28.48 32.27 -3.38
N LEU A 451 -27.17 32.16 -3.60
CA LEU A 451 -26.55 32.18 -4.93
C LEU A 451 -26.73 30.86 -5.65
N TYR A 452 -26.61 29.74 -4.95
CA TYR A 452 -26.76 28.39 -5.50
C TYR A 452 -27.91 27.67 -4.81
N PRO A 453 -28.68 26.82 -5.51
CA PRO A 453 -29.63 25.94 -4.87
C PRO A 453 -28.90 24.80 -4.15
N GLU A 454 -29.60 24.10 -3.26
CA GLU A 454 -29.12 22.86 -2.66
C GLU A 454 -28.84 21.80 -3.73
N ILE A 455 -27.85 20.95 -3.47
CA ILE A 455 -27.47 19.90 -4.40
C ILE A 455 -28.57 18.82 -4.45
N PRO A 456 -29.15 18.55 -5.63
CA PRO A 456 -30.21 17.52 -5.75
C PRO A 456 -29.66 16.10 -5.61
N GLU A 457 -30.54 15.13 -5.45
CA GLU A 457 -30.14 13.73 -5.47
C GLU A 457 -29.49 13.34 -6.80
N GLY A 458 -28.46 12.47 -6.73
CA GLY A 458 -27.72 12.03 -7.93
C GLY A 458 -28.59 11.34 -8.98
N SER A 459 -29.71 10.72 -8.57
CA SER A 459 -30.72 10.10 -9.46
C SER A 459 -31.39 11.10 -10.41
N GLN A 460 -31.49 12.38 -10.01
CA GLN A 460 -32.13 13.48 -10.75
C GLN A 460 -31.19 14.19 -11.73
N LEU A 461 -29.90 13.89 -11.68
CA LEU A 461 -28.88 14.56 -12.47
C LEU A 461 -28.65 13.89 -13.83
N ASP A 462 -28.44 14.72 -14.85
CA ASP A 462 -28.00 14.27 -16.17
C ASP A 462 -26.47 14.34 -16.29
N PHE A 463 -25.82 13.22 -16.07
CA PHE A 463 -24.37 13.07 -16.15
C PHE A 463 -23.81 13.16 -17.59
N SER A 464 -24.66 13.24 -18.62
CA SER A 464 -24.21 13.54 -19.99
C SER A 464 -23.59 14.93 -20.15
N SER A 465 -23.78 15.80 -19.16
CA SER A 465 -23.16 17.12 -19.07
C SER A 465 -21.66 17.09 -18.75
N LEU A 466 -21.12 15.97 -18.23
CA LEU A 466 -19.69 15.77 -17.98
C LEU A 466 -18.99 15.37 -19.29
N LYS A 467 -18.43 16.37 -20.00
CA LYS A 467 -17.83 16.21 -21.34
C LYS A 467 -16.32 16.45 -21.37
N GLU A 468 -15.75 16.95 -20.28
CA GLU A 468 -14.33 17.22 -20.20
C GLU A 468 -13.52 15.93 -20.05
N GLU A 469 -12.43 15.79 -20.82
CA GLU A 469 -11.54 14.62 -20.71
C GLU A 469 -10.96 14.44 -19.30
N GLY A 470 -10.75 15.56 -18.58
CA GLY A 470 -10.30 15.54 -17.20
C GLY A 470 -11.31 14.91 -16.24
N GLU A 471 -12.61 15.10 -16.46
CA GLU A 471 -13.67 14.49 -15.66
C GLU A 471 -13.65 12.97 -15.82
N TRP A 472 -13.55 12.49 -17.06
CA TRP A 472 -13.43 11.07 -17.35
C TRP A 472 -12.14 10.46 -16.83
N LEU A 473 -11.02 11.16 -16.97
CA LEU A 473 -9.73 10.74 -16.43
C LEU A 473 -9.80 10.50 -14.92
N LEU A 474 -10.39 11.43 -14.16
CA LEU A 474 -10.52 11.33 -12.70
C LEU A 474 -11.39 10.14 -12.28
N LEU A 475 -12.46 9.83 -13.01
CA LEU A 475 -13.29 8.66 -12.75
C LEU A 475 -12.59 7.37 -13.15
N PHE A 476 -12.12 7.26 -14.41
CA PHE A 476 -11.69 6.01 -15.03
C PHE A 476 -10.32 5.54 -14.52
N ASN A 477 -9.34 6.46 -14.37
CA ASN A 477 -7.99 6.10 -13.96
C ASN A 477 -7.74 6.16 -12.45
N TYR A 478 -8.67 6.76 -11.68
CA TYR A 478 -8.46 6.92 -10.23
C TYR A 478 -9.61 6.33 -9.40
N LEU A 479 -10.86 6.77 -9.59
CA LEU A 479 -11.94 6.36 -8.71
C LEU A 479 -12.30 4.87 -8.89
N ILE A 480 -12.53 4.43 -10.13
CA ILE A 480 -12.92 3.04 -10.42
C ILE A 480 -11.85 2.02 -10.00
N PRO A 481 -10.53 2.21 -10.28
CA PRO A 481 -9.52 1.20 -9.96
C PRO A 481 -9.03 1.22 -8.50
N PHE A 482 -9.44 2.19 -7.69
CA PHE A 482 -8.85 2.39 -6.36
C PHE A 482 -9.09 1.20 -5.41
N SER A 483 -10.26 0.61 -5.42
CA SER A 483 -10.56 -0.58 -4.61
C SER A 483 -9.65 -1.77 -5.00
N GLU A 484 -9.40 -1.98 -6.30
CA GLU A 484 -8.49 -3.03 -6.79
C GLU A 484 -7.02 -2.74 -6.38
N LEU A 485 -6.66 -1.45 -6.30
CA LEU A 485 -5.35 -1.03 -5.79
C LEU A 485 -5.18 -1.39 -4.31
N LEU A 486 -6.20 -1.18 -3.49
CA LEU A 486 -6.18 -1.54 -2.08
C LEU A 486 -6.04 -3.06 -1.86
N ASP A 487 -6.68 -3.88 -2.68
CA ASP A 487 -6.67 -5.35 -2.55
C ASP A 487 -5.28 -5.99 -2.78
N GLN A 488 -4.41 -5.34 -3.56
CA GLN A 488 -3.12 -5.92 -3.96
C GLN A 488 -2.17 -6.22 -2.79
N SER A 489 -2.23 -5.45 -1.70
CA SER A 489 -1.32 -5.60 -0.57
C SER A 489 -1.55 -6.88 0.22
N GLY A 490 -2.80 -7.30 0.42
CA GLY A 490 -3.15 -8.48 1.20
C GLY A 490 -3.03 -9.79 0.43
N GLN A 491 -3.19 -9.76 -0.90
CA GLN A 491 -3.11 -10.96 -1.75
C GLN A 491 -1.76 -11.69 -1.63
N VAL A 492 -0.69 -10.96 -1.36
CA VAL A 492 0.66 -11.53 -1.21
C VAL A 492 0.82 -12.35 0.08
N LEU A 493 -0.01 -12.09 1.09
CA LEU A 493 0.02 -12.80 2.37
C LEU A 493 -0.78 -14.12 2.35
N ASP A 494 -1.73 -14.26 1.41
CA ASP A 494 -2.59 -15.45 1.27
C ASP A 494 -1.93 -16.58 0.46
N GLY A 495 -0.78 -16.34 -0.20
CA GLY A 495 -0.13 -17.31 -1.07
C GLY A 495 0.46 -18.50 -0.30
N GLU A 496 -0.10 -19.69 -0.52
CA GLU A 496 0.53 -20.96 -0.13
C GLU A 496 1.80 -21.18 -0.97
N GLY A 497 2.96 -21.31 -0.33
CA GLY A 497 4.20 -21.73 -1.01
C GLY A 497 5.18 -20.65 -1.42
N GLY A 498 5.00 -19.39 -1.02
CA GLY A 498 6.01 -18.34 -1.20
C GLY A 498 7.21 -18.53 -0.27
N GLY A 499 8.43 -18.18 -0.72
CA GLY A 499 9.63 -18.15 0.13
C GLY A 499 9.47 -17.18 1.32
N ALA A 500 10.45 -17.17 2.22
CA ALA A 500 10.42 -16.32 3.42
C ALA A 500 10.26 -14.83 3.10
N ARG A 501 10.85 -14.34 2.01
CA ARG A 501 10.72 -12.93 1.57
C ARG A 501 9.43 -12.72 0.77
N VAL A 502 8.74 -11.61 1.08
CA VAL A 502 7.59 -11.12 0.32
C VAL A 502 7.93 -9.83 -0.40
N ASN A 503 7.31 -9.65 -1.57
CA ASN A 503 7.43 -8.41 -2.34
C ASN A 503 6.05 -7.78 -2.49
N ILE A 504 5.82 -6.69 -1.77
CA ILE A 504 4.55 -5.95 -1.73
C ILE A 504 4.77 -4.58 -2.37
N LYS A 505 3.85 -4.16 -3.24
CA LYS A 505 3.94 -2.87 -3.92
C LYS A 505 3.49 -1.71 -3.01
N THR A 506 4.19 -1.50 -1.92
CA THR A 506 3.86 -0.54 -0.86
C THR A 506 3.92 0.92 -1.32
N GLU A 507 4.69 1.22 -2.37
CA GLU A 507 4.84 2.56 -2.91
C GLU A 507 3.65 3.04 -3.75
N GLN A 508 2.73 2.15 -4.08
CA GLN A 508 1.67 2.45 -5.06
C GLN A 508 0.71 3.53 -4.58
N ILE A 509 0.36 3.56 -3.29
CA ILE A 509 -0.55 4.58 -2.74
C ILE A 509 0.07 5.98 -2.84
N CYS A 510 1.35 6.14 -2.48
CA CYS A 510 2.04 7.41 -2.64
C CYS A 510 2.11 7.85 -4.11
N LYS A 511 2.46 6.94 -5.02
CA LYS A 511 2.49 7.21 -6.47
C LYS A 511 1.12 7.56 -7.03
N PHE A 512 0.10 6.85 -6.59
CA PHE A 512 -1.30 7.08 -6.94
C PHE A 512 -1.74 8.48 -6.53
N LEU A 513 -1.55 8.87 -5.27
CA LEU A 513 -1.91 10.19 -4.75
C LEU A 513 -1.17 11.33 -5.47
N VAL A 514 0.11 11.15 -5.77
CA VAL A 514 0.89 12.15 -6.53
C VAL A 514 0.35 12.29 -7.96
N SER A 515 0.03 11.18 -8.62
CA SER A 515 -0.51 11.20 -9.98
C SER A 515 -1.91 11.80 -10.03
N LEU A 516 -2.78 11.40 -9.09
CA LEU A 516 -4.10 11.98 -8.89
C LEU A 516 -4.03 13.49 -8.68
N SER A 517 -3.13 13.95 -7.81
CA SER A 517 -2.96 15.36 -7.50
C SER A 517 -2.51 16.18 -8.71
N LYS A 518 -1.67 15.61 -9.59
CA LYS A 518 -1.26 16.28 -10.84
C LYS A 518 -2.44 16.44 -11.81
N ASP A 519 -3.16 15.35 -12.03
CA ASP A 519 -4.26 15.36 -13.01
C ASP A 519 -5.44 16.17 -12.47
N PHE A 520 -5.75 16.09 -11.19
CA PHE A 520 -6.74 16.95 -10.54
C PHE A 520 -6.35 18.42 -10.59
N SER A 521 -5.11 18.80 -10.27
CA SER A 521 -4.64 20.18 -10.36
C SER A 521 -4.73 20.71 -11.79
N SER A 522 -4.38 19.88 -12.79
CA SER A 522 -4.53 20.25 -14.22
C SER A 522 -5.99 20.46 -14.61
N TYR A 523 -6.90 19.62 -14.16
CA TYR A 523 -8.34 19.75 -14.36
C TYR A 523 -8.87 21.03 -13.71
N TYR A 524 -8.60 21.20 -12.42
CA TYR A 524 -9.10 22.33 -11.60
C TYR A 524 -8.66 23.70 -12.12
N ASN A 525 -7.46 23.80 -12.70
CA ASN A 525 -6.97 25.06 -13.27
C ASN A 525 -7.65 25.44 -14.59
N ARG A 526 -8.29 24.48 -15.28
CA ARG A 526 -8.96 24.71 -16.57
C ARG A 526 -10.47 24.83 -16.44
N VAL A 527 -11.06 24.20 -15.42
CA VAL A 527 -12.49 24.07 -15.28
C VAL A 527 -12.98 24.85 -14.07
N HIS A 528 -13.76 25.89 -14.31
CA HIS A 528 -14.49 26.57 -13.24
C HIS A 528 -15.67 25.74 -12.82
N VAL A 529 -15.63 25.19 -11.58
CA VAL A 529 -16.66 24.32 -11.03
C VAL A 529 -17.85 25.16 -10.54
N LEU A 530 -17.57 26.16 -9.70
CA LEU A 530 -18.55 27.13 -9.22
C LEU A 530 -18.60 28.29 -10.19
N GLY A 531 -19.52 28.22 -11.14
CA GLY A 531 -19.69 29.25 -12.17
C GLY A 531 -20.72 30.31 -11.78
N GLU A 532 -21.13 31.12 -12.75
CA GLU A 532 -22.24 32.07 -12.58
C GLU A 532 -23.53 31.33 -12.15
N PRO A 533 -24.34 31.89 -11.25
CA PRO A 533 -25.56 31.25 -10.73
C PRO A 533 -26.71 31.28 -11.75
N LEU A 534 -26.50 30.66 -12.89
CA LEU A 534 -27.49 30.58 -13.97
C LEU A 534 -28.14 29.18 -14.00
N PRO A 535 -29.48 29.10 -14.02
CA PRO A 535 -30.20 27.81 -13.91
C PRO A 535 -29.80 26.74 -14.93
N HIS A 536 -29.46 27.13 -16.16
CA HIS A 536 -29.04 26.19 -17.19
C HIS A 536 -27.64 25.58 -16.97
N LEU A 537 -26.82 26.16 -16.10
CA LEU A 537 -25.48 25.65 -15.73
C LEU A 537 -25.51 24.77 -14.49
N PHE A 538 -26.58 24.78 -13.70
CA PHE A 538 -26.65 24.07 -12.43
C PHE A 538 -26.48 22.56 -12.58
N ASN A 539 -27.08 21.93 -13.57
CA ASN A 539 -26.92 20.50 -13.76
C ASN A 539 -25.44 20.10 -13.93
N GLN A 540 -24.71 20.81 -14.77
CA GLN A 540 -23.28 20.54 -14.98
C GLN A 540 -22.45 20.82 -13.71
N MET A 541 -22.75 21.92 -13.02
CA MET A 541 -22.11 22.24 -11.73
C MET A 541 -22.33 21.13 -10.71
N PHE A 542 -23.56 20.67 -10.56
CA PHE A 542 -23.88 19.58 -9.62
C PHE A 542 -23.20 18.26 -9.98
N CYS A 543 -23.22 17.87 -11.25
CA CYS A 543 -22.50 16.69 -11.72
C CYS A 543 -20.99 16.76 -11.39
N ARG A 544 -20.37 17.93 -11.58
CA ARG A 544 -18.97 18.19 -11.19
C ARG A 544 -18.77 18.11 -9.67
N LEU A 545 -19.69 18.68 -8.88
CA LEU A 545 -19.64 18.58 -7.42
C LEU A 545 -19.76 17.11 -6.94
N TYR A 546 -20.60 16.29 -7.56
CA TYR A 546 -20.66 14.85 -7.27
C TYR A 546 -19.33 14.14 -7.55
N LEU A 547 -18.72 14.39 -8.71
CA LEU A 547 -17.41 13.85 -9.06
C LEU A 547 -16.34 14.30 -8.04
N LEU A 548 -16.30 15.58 -7.68
CA LEU A 548 -15.29 16.12 -6.77
C LEU A 548 -15.54 15.73 -5.31
N ARG A 549 -16.80 15.47 -4.91
CA ARG A 549 -17.10 14.86 -3.62
C ARG A 549 -16.52 13.45 -3.53
N ALA A 550 -16.78 12.62 -4.54
CA ALA A 550 -16.19 11.28 -4.62
C ALA A 550 -14.64 11.33 -4.63
N LEU A 551 -14.06 12.32 -5.32
CA LEU A 551 -12.63 12.52 -5.33
C LEU A 551 -12.07 12.96 -3.97
N ARG A 552 -12.77 13.82 -3.22
CA ARG A 552 -12.40 14.20 -1.85
C ARG A 552 -12.39 12.97 -0.93
N GLU A 553 -13.42 12.16 -1.00
CA GLU A 553 -13.50 10.90 -0.24
C GLU A 553 -12.39 9.92 -0.62
N LEU A 554 -12.03 9.87 -1.91
CA LEU A 554 -10.89 9.09 -2.41
C LEU A 554 -9.56 9.55 -1.80
N TYR A 555 -9.32 10.88 -1.74
CA TYR A 555 -8.13 11.42 -1.08
C TYR A 555 -8.11 11.02 0.41
N HIS A 556 -9.24 11.13 1.11
CA HIS A 556 -9.33 10.76 2.52
C HIS A 556 -9.02 9.28 2.71
N SER A 557 -9.67 8.39 1.97
CA SER A 557 -9.43 6.94 2.07
C SER A 557 -7.98 6.56 1.74
N ALA A 558 -7.37 7.19 0.73
CA ALA A 558 -5.97 6.93 0.40
C ALA A 558 -5.00 7.48 1.45
N LEU A 559 -5.27 8.67 2.02
CA LEU A 559 -4.47 9.25 3.11
C LEU A 559 -4.60 8.44 4.41
N ASP A 560 -5.78 7.90 4.70
CA ASP A 560 -6.00 7.03 5.86
C ASP A 560 -5.08 5.80 5.84
N THR A 561 -4.79 5.23 4.65
CA THR A 561 -3.82 4.12 4.54
C THR A 561 -2.38 4.54 4.88
N LEU A 562 -2.11 5.84 4.88
CA LEU A 562 -0.82 6.43 5.28
C LEU A 562 -0.88 7.04 6.70
N ASN A 563 -1.96 6.85 7.44
CA ASN A 563 -2.21 7.48 8.74
C ASN A 563 -1.97 9.01 8.71
N LEU A 564 -2.39 9.65 7.61
CA LEU A 564 -2.30 11.09 7.39
C LEU A 564 -3.69 11.72 7.45
N PRO A 565 -4.00 12.55 8.46
CA PRO A 565 -5.26 13.27 8.51
C PRO A 565 -5.34 14.29 7.36
N PRO A 566 -6.50 14.42 6.68
CA PRO A 566 -6.68 15.40 5.62
C PRO A 566 -6.62 16.82 6.18
N ILE A 567 -5.92 17.73 5.47
CA ILE A 567 -5.86 19.14 5.80
C ILE A 567 -7.08 19.84 5.18
N ARG A 568 -7.78 20.63 6.00
CA ARG A 568 -8.99 21.35 5.60
C ARG A 568 -8.72 22.76 5.09
N GLN A 569 -7.66 23.41 5.57
CA GLN A 569 -7.28 24.78 5.23
C GLN A 569 -5.76 24.88 5.06
N LEU A 570 -5.33 25.71 4.13
CA LEU A 570 -3.94 26.13 3.91
C LEU A 570 -3.89 27.59 3.48
#